data_036d8e200afb982ece2ba9150fa663d7
#
_entry.id   036d8e200afb982ece2ba9150fa663d7
#
_cell.length_a   1.000
_cell.length_b   1.000
_cell.length_c   1.000
_cell.angle_alpha   90.00
_cell.angle_beta   90.00
_cell.angle_gamma   90.00
#
_symmetry.space_group_name_H-M   'P 1'
#
loop_
_entity.id
_entity.type
_entity.pdbx_description
1 polymer ?
#
loop_
_entity_poly.entity_id
_entity_poly.type
_entity_poly.pdbx_seq_one_letter_code
_entity_poly.pdbx_strand_id
1 'polypeptide(L)'
;AFEAAIAKGYGIECDVRPAADGLPVVFHDEALPRLVAGRGPVAKVTERQLQSLRHRVGGAPILTFDELLELVSGRVPLLVEIKSEWHPPQKSFLAKLAASASAYRGPIALMSFDPAVMTVIRSLAPKLPRGMISGSYVGAGWWSRKISAKRGAALRDLLESAPVAPDFYAYDVNALPTPVTEYARIVQGLP
;
A
#
# COMPACT_ATOMS: atom_id res chain seq x y z
N ALA A 1 -8.63 2.72 -15.78
CA ALA A 1 -8.05 1.43 -15.43
C ALA A 1 -9.01 0.63 -14.55
N PHE A 2 -9.47 1.16 -13.39
CA PHE A 2 -10.30 0.44 -12.41
C PHE A 2 -11.61 -0.09 -12.99
N GLU A 3 -12.39 0.72 -13.69
CA GLU A 3 -13.64 0.29 -14.35
C GLU A 3 -13.41 -0.86 -15.35
N ALA A 4 -12.30 -0.83 -16.06
CA ALA A 4 -11.95 -1.90 -16.99
C ALA A 4 -11.59 -3.22 -16.26
N ALA A 5 -10.94 -3.14 -15.11
CA ALA A 5 -10.66 -4.31 -14.27
C ALA A 5 -11.96 -4.88 -13.70
N ILE A 6 -12.82 -4.02 -13.17
CA ILE A 6 -14.14 -4.40 -12.62
C ILE A 6 -14.99 -5.09 -13.69
N ALA A 7 -15.07 -4.51 -14.90
CA ALA A 7 -15.86 -5.07 -16.00
C ALA A 7 -15.41 -6.47 -16.43
N LYS A 8 -14.12 -6.80 -16.18
CA LYS A 8 -13.54 -8.12 -16.47
C LYS A 8 -13.49 -9.05 -15.25
N GLY A 9 -13.96 -8.60 -14.09
CA GLY A 9 -13.90 -9.39 -12.85
C GLY A 9 -12.49 -9.57 -12.28
N TYR A 10 -11.53 -8.71 -12.65
CA TYR A 10 -10.17 -8.76 -12.12
C TYR A 10 -10.09 -8.07 -10.75
N GLY A 11 -9.35 -8.68 -9.82
CA GLY A 11 -8.92 -7.99 -8.60
C GLY A 11 -8.10 -6.74 -8.92
N ILE A 12 -8.15 -5.77 -8.04
CA ILE A 12 -7.44 -4.48 -8.18
C ILE A 12 -6.38 -4.39 -7.09
N GLU A 13 -5.14 -4.16 -7.51
CA GLU A 13 -4.09 -3.64 -6.63
C GLU A 13 -3.99 -2.13 -6.84
N CYS A 14 -3.79 -1.39 -5.74
CA CYS A 14 -3.60 0.05 -5.77
C CYS A 14 -2.76 0.55 -4.62
N ASP A 15 -2.12 1.71 -4.84
CA ASP A 15 -1.28 2.40 -3.88
C ASP A 15 -2.03 3.54 -3.20
N VAL A 16 -1.90 3.66 -1.88
CA VAL A 16 -2.50 4.76 -1.12
C VAL A 16 -1.43 5.54 -0.36
N ARG A 17 -1.52 6.87 -0.45
CA ARG A 17 -0.65 7.84 0.23
C ARG A 17 -1.45 8.87 1.00
N PRO A 18 -0.85 9.50 2.03
CA PRO A 18 -1.45 10.68 2.63
C PRO A 18 -1.34 11.90 1.71
N ALA A 19 -2.44 12.59 1.46
CA ALA A 19 -2.48 13.98 1.01
C ALA A 19 -2.44 14.93 2.23
N ALA A 20 -2.70 16.22 2.05
CA ALA A 20 -2.79 17.16 3.16
C ALA A 20 -3.81 16.70 4.20
N ASP A 21 -3.57 17.01 5.47
CA ASP A 21 -4.41 16.62 6.61
C ASP A 21 -4.61 15.10 6.77
N GLY A 22 -3.71 14.32 6.16
CA GLY A 22 -3.75 12.86 6.20
C GLY A 22 -4.94 12.26 5.46
N LEU A 23 -5.47 12.94 4.43
CA LEU A 23 -6.48 12.39 3.55
C LEU A 23 -5.89 11.23 2.73
N PRO A 24 -6.44 10.00 2.79
CA PRO A 24 -5.97 8.91 1.96
C PRO A 24 -6.33 9.11 0.50
N VAL A 25 -5.32 9.06 -0.40
CA VAL A 25 -5.52 9.22 -1.85
C VAL A 25 -4.86 8.09 -2.61
N VAL A 26 -5.47 7.68 -3.72
CA VAL A 26 -4.95 6.61 -4.60
C VAL A 26 -3.87 7.18 -5.51
N PHE A 27 -2.63 6.99 -5.10
CA PHE A 27 -1.48 7.53 -5.82
C PHE A 27 -0.18 6.79 -5.49
N HIS A 28 0.62 6.46 -6.51
CA HIS A 28 1.86 5.71 -6.33
C HIS A 28 3.02 6.57 -5.83
N ASP A 29 3.29 7.70 -6.50
CA ASP A 29 4.51 8.48 -6.30
C ASP A 29 4.45 9.39 -5.07
N GLU A 30 5.61 9.74 -4.53
CA GLU A 30 5.75 10.74 -3.47
C GLU A 30 5.41 12.15 -3.97
N ALA A 31 5.61 12.40 -5.27
CA ALA A 31 5.40 13.70 -5.90
C ALA A 31 4.58 13.60 -7.19
N LEU A 32 3.90 14.70 -7.52
CA LEU A 32 2.94 14.78 -8.62
C LEU A 32 3.51 14.64 -10.04
N PRO A 33 4.72 15.21 -10.38
CA PRO A 33 5.04 15.56 -11.77
C PRO A 33 5.08 14.42 -12.78
N ARG A 34 5.36 13.19 -12.35
CA ARG A 34 5.41 12.04 -13.28
C ARG A 34 4.03 11.63 -13.76
N LEU A 35 3.08 11.58 -12.85
CA LEU A 35 1.75 11.01 -13.11
C LEU A 35 0.69 12.05 -13.45
N VAL A 36 0.80 13.28 -12.93
CA VAL A 36 -0.19 14.33 -13.14
C VAL A 36 0.44 15.65 -13.56
N ALA A 37 -0.38 16.54 -14.12
CA ALA A 37 0.02 17.91 -14.49
C ALA A 37 0.02 18.80 -13.23
N GLY A 38 0.93 18.50 -12.27
CA GLY A 38 1.08 19.24 -11.02
C GLY A 38 2.54 19.24 -10.57
N ARG A 39 2.85 19.97 -9.50
CA ARG A 39 4.19 20.06 -8.92
C ARG A 39 4.15 19.85 -7.40
N GLY A 40 5.24 19.35 -6.86
CA GLY A 40 5.44 19.16 -5.42
C GLY A 40 4.94 17.82 -4.89
N PRO A 41 5.09 17.59 -3.58
CA PRO A 41 4.74 16.33 -2.94
C PRO A 41 3.21 16.19 -2.74
N VAL A 42 2.72 14.97 -2.88
CA VAL A 42 1.31 14.62 -2.67
C VAL A 42 0.84 14.99 -1.26
N ALA A 43 1.71 14.81 -0.26
CA ALA A 43 1.41 15.13 1.15
C ALA A 43 1.05 16.61 1.41
N LYS A 44 1.27 17.51 0.45
CA LYS A 44 0.89 18.93 0.53
C LYS A 44 -0.35 19.28 -0.30
N VAL A 45 -0.92 18.32 -1.02
CA VAL A 45 -2.09 18.54 -1.88
C VAL A 45 -3.35 18.51 -1.03
N THR A 46 -4.10 19.61 -1.03
CA THR A 46 -5.39 19.67 -0.35
C THR A 46 -6.48 18.96 -1.15
N GLU A 47 -7.56 18.54 -0.50
CA GLU A 47 -8.71 17.93 -1.16
C GLU A 47 -9.26 18.78 -2.31
N ARG A 48 -9.36 20.10 -2.09
CA ARG A 48 -9.78 21.05 -3.14
C ARG A 48 -8.85 21.02 -4.37
N GLN A 49 -7.55 20.87 -4.16
CA GLN A 49 -6.58 20.80 -5.26
C GLN A 49 -6.68 19.47 -6.01
N LEU A 50 -6.98 18.35 -5.31
CA LEU A 50 -7.18 17.04 -5.96
C LEU A 50 -8.23 17.09 -7.05
N GLN A 51 -9.32 17.83 -6.84
CA GLN A 51 -10.43 17.96 -7.79
C GLN A 51 -10.01 18.54 -9.15
N SER A 52 -8.94 19.34 -9.19
CA SER A 52 -8.40 19.94 -10.42
C SER A 52 -7.28 19.14 -11.07
N LEU A 53 -6.64 18.22 -10.34
CA LEU A 53 -5.53 17.44 -10.85
C LEU A 53 -6.03 16.29 -11.74
N ARG A 54 -5.33 16.07 -12.85
CA ARG A 54 -5.68 15.01 -13.82
C ARG A 54 -4.41 14.22 -14.17
N HIS A 55 -4.57 12.92 -14.24
CA HIS A 55 -3.52 12.05 -14.75
C HIS A 55 -3.14 12.44 -16.18
N ARG A 56 -1.83 12.44 -16.48
CA ARG A 56 -1.29 12.77 -17.80
C ARG A 56 -1.77 11.80 -18.88
N VAL A 57 -1.99 10.55 -18.50
CA VAL A 57 -2.52 9.52 -19.39
C VAL A 57 -3.99 9.29 -19.02
N GLY A 58 -4.87 9.44 -19.98
CA GLY A 58 -6.31 9.20 -19.84
C GLY A 58 -7.10 10.30 -19.11
N GLY A 59 -6.47 11.36 -18.59
CA GLY A 59 -7.15 12.53 -18.01
C GLY A 59 -8.02 12.25 -16.77
N ALA A 60 -7.91 11.07 -16.16
CA ALA A 60 -8.71 10.72 -14.99
C ALA A 60 -8.30 11.55 -13.74
N PRO A 61 -9.22 11.85 -12.81
CA PRO A 61 -8.87 12.50 -11.56
C PRO A 61 -8.04 11.58 -10.65
N ILE A 62 -7.35 12.18 -9.66
CA ILE A 62 -6.84 11.42 -8.52
C ILE A 62 -8.02 11.13 -7.61
N LEU A 63 -8.26 9.85 -7.33
CA LEU A 63 -9.32 9.44 -6.41
C LEU A 63 -8.83 9.53 -4.96
N THR A 64 -9.71 9.94 -4.08
CA THR A 64 -9.58 9.61 -2.66
C THR A 64 -9.77 8.10 -2.47
N PHE A 65 -9.33 7.58 -1.34
CA PHE A 65 -9.54 6.16 -1.04
C PHE A 65 -11.04 5.83 -0.93
N ASP A 66 -11.84 6.70 -0.35
CA ASP A 66 -13.29 6.51 -0.23
C ASP A 66 -13.97 6.49 -1.60
N GLU A 67 -13.61 7.39 -2.52
CA GLU A 67 -14.10 7.35 -3.91
C GLU A 67 -13.72 6.05 -4.65
N LEU A 68 -12.53 5.48 -4.38
CA LEU A 68 -12.18 4.17 -4.92
C LEU A 68 -13.06 3.06 -4.34
N LEU A 69 -13.29 3.06 -3.02
CA LEU A 69 -14.17 2.08 -2.37
C LEU A 69 -15.59 2.13 -2.90
N GLU A 70 -16.14 3.32 -3.10
CA GLU A 70 -17.44 3.54 -3.73
C GLU A 70 -17.46 3.03 -5.18
N LEU A 71 -16.42 3.38 -5.96
CA LEU A 71 -16.27 2.94 -7.36
C LEU A 71 -16.24 1.41 -7.46
N VAL A 72 -15.50 0.73 -6.58
CA VAL A 72 -15.38 -0.73 -6.63
C VAL A 72 -16.62 -1.40 -6.07
N SER A 73 -17.19 -0.87 -4.99
CA SER A 73 -18.47 -1.29 -4.41
C SER A 73 -18.60 -2.81 -4.20
N GLY A 74 -17.56 -3.47 -3.72
CA GLY A 74 -17.53 -4.89 -3.43
C GLY A 74 -17.50 -5.83 -4.65
N ARG A 75 -17.46 -5.29 -5.87
CA ARG A 75 -17.57 -6.08 -7.11
C ARG A 75 -16.35 -6.96 -7.40
N VAL A 76 -15.17 -6.55 -6.97
CA VAL A 76 -13.91 -7.28 -7.12
C VAL A 76 -13.05 -7.12 -5.88
N PRO A 77 -12.11 -8.04 -5.61
CA PRO A 77 -11.16 -7.88 -4.50
C PRO A 77 -10.24 -6.67 -4.65
N LEU A 78 -9.95 -6.01 -3.52
CA LEU A 78 -8.98 -4.94 -3.41
C LEU A 78 -7.76 -5.39 -2.61
N LEU A 79 -6.57 -5.15 -3.15
CA LEU A 79 -5.29 -5.26 -2.47
C LEU A 79 -4.65 -3.87 -2.42
N VAL A 80 -4.53 -3.30 -1.22
CA VAL A 80 -4.15 -1.90 -1.04
C VAL A 80 -2.76 -1.80 -0.43
N GLU A 81 -1.80 -1.29 -1.20
CA GLU A 81 -0.47 -0.96 -0.68
C GLU A 81 -0.50 0.40 0.03
N ILE A 82 -0.13 0.42 1.29
CA ILE A 82 0.07 1.65 2.05
C ILE A 82 1.52 2.08 1.88
N LYS A 83 1.75 3.14 1.13
CA LYS A 83 3.09 3.69 0.91
C LYS A 83 3.64 4.32 2.18
N SER A 84 4.91 4.07 2.46
CA SER A 84 5.66 4.66 3.58
C SER A 84 6.87 5.42 3.08
N GLU A 85 7.20 6.49 3.77
CA GLU A 85 8.47 7.20 3.60
C GLU A 85 9.52 6.74 4.63
N TRP A 86 9.26 5.66 5.35
CA TRP A 86 10.13 5.08 6.39
C TRP A 86 10.41 6.04 7.57
N HIS A 87 9.52 7.01 7.78
CA HIS A 87 9.41 7.85 8.96
C HIS A 87 8.38 7.28 9.92
N PRO A 88 8.29 7.78 11.16
CA PRO A 88 7.22 7.37 12.08
C PRO A 88 5.84 7.49 11.39
N PRO A 89 4.99 6.46 11.48
CA PRO A 89 3.71 6.42 10.77
C PRO A 89 2.81 7.60 11.12
N GLN A 90 2.23 8.24 10.10
CA GLN A 90 1.27 9.33 10.29
C GLN A 90 -0.07 8.76 10.78
N LYS A 91 -0.30 8.84 12.09
CA LYS A 91 -1.44 8.20 12.76
C LYS A 91 -2.80 8.66 12.23
N SER A 92 -2.95 9.95 11.93
CA SER A 92 -4.22 10.49 11.39
C SER A 92 -4.58 9.87 10.04
N PHE A 93 -3.61 9.73 9.15
CA PHE A 93 -3.77 9.06 7.84
C PHE A 93 -4.18 7.60 8.03
N LEU A 94 -3.41 6.85 8.84
CA LEU A 94 -3.68 5.43 9.05
C LEU A 94 -5.01 5.19 9.75
N ALA A 95 -5.44 6.08 10.66
CA ALA A 95 -6.75 5.99 11.30
C ALA A 95 -7.90 6.17 10.30
N LYS A 96 -7.80 7.17 9.42
CA LYS A 96 -8.80 7.38 8.35
C LYS A 96 -8.85 6.18 7.42
N LEU A 97 -7.70 5.73 6.91
CA LEU A 97 -7.59 4.58 6.01
C LEU A 97 -8.20 3.31 6.64
N ALA A 98 -7.82 3.00 7.89
CA ALA A 98 -8.31 1.84 8.60
C ALA A 98 -9.83 1.89 8.85
N ALA A 99 -10.36 3.07 9.15
CA ALA A 99 -11.80 3.26 9.34
C ALA A 99 -12.57 2.99 8.05
N SER A 100 -12.16 3.61 6.93
CA SER A 100 -12.79 3.40 5.62
C SER A 100 -12.70 1.94 5.16
N ALA A 101 -11.51 1.31 5.29
CA ALA A 101 -11.32 -0.09 4.93
C ALA A 101 -12.17 -1.03 5.81
N SER A 102 -12.31 -0.74 7.11
CA SER A 102 -13.13 -1.56 8.03
C SER A 102 -14.62 -1.42 7.78
N ALA A 103 -15.07 -0.29 7.26
CA ALA A 103 -16.47 -0.06 6.90
C ALA A 103 -16.85 -0.62 5.53
N TYR A 104 -15.85 -0.92 4.69
CA TYR A 104 -16.07 -1.44 3.34
C TYR A 104 -16.67 -2.84 3.36
N ARG A 105 -17.69 -3.08 2.52
CA ARG A 105 -18.43 -4.35 2.47
C ARG A 105 -17.96 -5.29 1.35
N GLY A 106 -16.77 -5.11 0.82
CA GLY A 106 -16.17 -5.97 -0.19
C GLY A 106 -14.90 -6.66 0.34
N PRO A 107 -14.37 -7.63 -0.42
CA PRO A 107 -13.09 -8.23 -0.10
C PRO A 107 -11.97 -7.19 -0.23
N ILE A 108 -11.24 -6.97 0.86
CA ILE A 108 -10.13 -6.01 0.92
C ILE A 108 -9.02 -6.54 1.82
N ALA A 109 -7.77 -6.33 1.41
CA ALA A 109 -6.60 -6.56 2.23
C ALA A 109 -5.65 -5.36 2.14
N LEU A 110 -4.96 -5.06 3.24
CA LEU A 110 -3.98 -3.98 3.33
C LEU A 110 -2.57 -4.56 3.40
N MET A 111 -1.62 -3.92 2.74
CA MET A 111 -0.22 -4.35 2.79
C MET A 111 0.74 -3.14 2.75
N SER A 112 1.97 -3.34 3.18
CA SER A 112 3.03 -2.34 3.08
C SER A 112 4.41 -3.01 3.11
N PHE A 113 5.42 -2.32 2.57
CA PHE A 113 6.83 -2.66 2.79
C PHE A 113 7.30 -2.32 4.22
N ASP A 114 6.60 -1.41 4.91
CA ASP A 114 7.02 -0.91 6.22
C ASP A 114 6.28 -1.63 7.36
N PRO A 115 6.99 -2.46 8.16
CA PRO A 115 6.39 -3.15 9.29
C PRO A 115 5.78 -2.19 10.33
N ALA A 116 6.34 -0.98 10.49
CA ALA A 116 5.81 0.00 11.44
C ALA A 116 4.40 0.47 11.04
N VAL A 117 4.16 0.68 9.75
CA VAL A 117 2.83 1.00 9.20
C VAL A 117 1.85 -0.14 9.51
N MET A 118 2.23 -1.37 9.18
CA MET A 118 1.33 -2.53 9.34
C MET A 118 1.09 -2.90 10.80
N THR A 119 2.05 -2.62 11.70
CA THR A 119 1.84 -2.76 13.16
C THR A 119 0.75 -1.80 13.66
N VAL A 120 0.74 -0.55 13.17
CA VAL A 120 -0.33 0.42 13.49
C VAL A 120 -1.67 -0.04 12.89
N ILE A 121 -1.70 -0.50 11.65
CA ILE A 121 -2.92 -1.05 11.01
C ILE A 121 -3.46 -2.25 11.81
N ARG A 122 -2.60 -3.16 12.27
CA ARG A 122 -3.02 -4.27 13.15
C ARG A 122 -3.78 -3.79 14.37
N SER A 123 -3.33 -2.69 14.97
CA SER A 123 -3.98 -2.13 16.17
C SER A 123 -5.31 -1.44 15.85
N LEU A 124 -5.39 -0.74 14.71
CA LEU A 124 -6.57 0.04 14.30
C LEU A 124 -7.66 -0.84 13.67
N ALA A 125 -7.28 -1.86 12.93
CA ALA A 125 -8.19 -2.72 12.16
C ALA A 125 -7.78 -4.21 12.30
N PRO A 126 -7.86 -4.81 13.49
CA PRO A 126 -7.32 -6.14 13.77
C PRO A 126 -7.97 -7.27 12.96
N LYS A 127 -9.18 -7.04 12.43
CA LYS A 127 -9.94 -8.03 11.66
C LYS A 127 -9.67 -7.98 10.15
N LEU A 128 -9.04 -6.91 9.66
CA LEU A 128 -8.71 -6.80 8.23
C LEU A 128 -7.51 -7.68 7.89
N PRO A 129 -7.58 -8.46 6.80
CA PRO A 129 -6.41 -9.14 6.25
C PRO A 129 -5.29 -8.15 5.97
N ARG A 130 -4.08 -8.51 6.37
CA ARG A 130 -2.89 -7.66 6.22
C ARG A 130 -1.69 -8.46 5.76
N GLY A 131 -0.95 -7.87 4.84
CA GLY A 131 0.24 -8.45 4.25
C GLY A 131 1.50 -7.65 4.49
N MET A 132 2.62 -8.34 4.42
CA MET A 132 3.94 -7.71 4.31
C MET A 132 4.46 -7.84 2.90
N ILE A 133 4.91 -6.71 2.31
CA ILE A 133 5.60 -6.72 1.04
C ILE A 133 7.09 -6.78 1.30
N SER A 134 7.81 -7.62 0.55
CA SER A 134 9.26 -7.72 0.65
C SER A 134 9.90 -8.13 -0.68
N GLY A 135 11.23 -8.24 -0.69
CA GLY A 135 12.00 -8.61 -1.88
C GLY A 135 13.47 -8.80 -1.56
N SER A 136 14.31 -8.81 -2.58
CA SER A 136 15.73 -9.13 -2.44
C SER A 136 16.52 -8.12 -1.61
N TYR A 137 16.19 -6.83 -1.70
CA TYR A 137 16.96 -5.72 -1.11
C TYR A 137 18.47 -5.81 -1.38
N VAL A 138 18.85 -6.33 -2.55
CA VAL A 138 20.25 -6.46 -2.99
C VAL A 138 20.58 -5.34 -3.97
N GLY A 139 21.79 -4.81 -3.86
CA GLY A 139 22.27 -3.73 -4.73
C GLY A 139 21.63 -2.38 -4.44
N ALA A 140 21.77 -1.43 -5.36
CA ALA A 140 21.14 -0.13 -5.29
C ALA A 140 19.70 -0.22 -5.83
N GLY A 141 18.73 0.22 -5.04
CA GLY A 141 17.32 0.26 -5.41
C GLY A 141 16.63 1.47 -4.79
N TRP A 142 15.30 1.59 -5.01
CA TRP A 142 14.50 2.66 -4.44
C TRP A 142 14.62 2.76 -2.90
N TRP A 143 14.82 1.61 -2.26
CA TRP A 143 14.93 1.45 -0.81
C TRP A 143 16.23 1.98 -0.23
N SER A 144 17.35 1.92 -0.99
CA SER A 144 18.71 2.20 -0.49
C SER A 144 18.92 3.65 -0.01
N ARG A 145 18.04 4.57 -0.42
CA ARG A 145 18.00 5.96 0.08
C ARG A 145 17.16 6.16 1.33
N LYS A 146 16.35 5.15 1.70
CA LYS A 146 15.36 5.24 2.79
C LYS A 146 15.72 4.38 4.00
N ILE A 147 16.38 3.24 3.78
CA ILE A 147 16.77 2.31 4.83
C ILE A 147 18.22 1.83 4.65
N SER A 148 18.84 1.39 5.75
CA SER A 148 20.18 0.81 5.70
C SER A 148 20.17 -0.59 5.05
N ALA A 149 21.33 -1.01 4.52
CA ALA A 149 21.49 -2.37 3.97
C ALA A 149 21.21 -3.44 5.03
N LYS A 150 21.58 -3.20 6.30
CA LYS A 150 21.27 -4.12 7.43
C LYS A 150 19.75 -4.28 7.59
N ARG A 151 18.99 -3.20 7.55
CA ARG A 151 17.52 -3.27 7.64
C ARG A 151 16.92 -3.92 6.42
N GLY A 152 17.44 -3.62 5.22
CA GLY A 152 17.01 -4.31 3.99
C GLY A 152 17.17 -5.82 4.09
N ALA A 153 18.31 -6.30 4.63
CA ALA A 153 18.51 -7.73 4.86
C ALA A 153 17.50 -8.31 5.87
N ALA A 154 17.20 -7.59 6.96
CA ALA A 154 16.19 -8.04 7.93
C ALA A 154 14.79 -8.13 7.32
N LEU A 155 14.42 -7.17 6.45
CA LEU A 155 13.13 -7.19 5.74
C LEU A 155 13.09 -8.32 4.70
N ARG A 156 14.17 -8.54 3.95
CA ARG A 156 14.31 -9.68 3.02
C ARG A 156 14.06 -11.01 3.73
N ASP A 157 14.63 -11.16 4.90
CA ASP A 157 14.55 -12.40 5.67
C ASP A 157 13.33 -12.43 6.61
N LEU A 158 12.34 -11.51 6.41
CA LEU A 158 11.06 -11.38 7.12
C LEU A 158 11.19 -11.24 8.65
N LEU A 159 12.35 -10.79 9.16
CA LEU A 159 12.64 -10.74 10.58
C LEU A 159 11.86 -9.65 11.35
N GLU A 160 11.30 -8.66 10.64
CA GLU A 160 10.48 -7.59 11.24
C GLU A 160 8.97 -7.90 11.17
N SER A 161 8.55 -9.10 10.74
CA SER A 161 7.14 -9.44 10.49
C SER A 161 6.33 -9.79 11.76
N ALA A 162 6.98 -10.24 12.83
CA ALA A 162 6.28 -10.73 14.03
C ALA A 162 5.32 -9.69 14.67
N PRO A 163 5.66 -8.39 14.81
CA PRO A 163 4.73 -7.38 15.33
C PRO A 163 3.52 -7.15 14.42
N VAL A 164 3.65 -7.41 13.11
CA VAL A 164 2.58 -7.27 12.13
C VAL A 164 1.59 -8.43 12.24
N ALA A 165 2.07 -9.64 12.50
CA ALA A 165 1.33 -10.89 12.37
C ALA A 165 0.57 -10.92 11.03
N PRO A 166 1.30 -11.01 9.90
CA PRO A 166 0.69 -10.93 8.57
C PRO A 166 -0.14 -12.19 8.27
N ASP A 167 -1.17 -12.01 7.45
CA ASP A 167 -1.99 -13.09 6.92
C ASP A 167 -1.44 -13.62 5.58
N PHE A 168 -0.55 -12.86 4.93
CA PHE A 168 0.14 -13.24 3.69
C PHE A 168 1.42 -12.43 3.49
N TYR A 169 2.25 -12.92 2.54
CA TYR A 169 3.42 -12.19 2.05
C TYR A 169 3.31 -11.92 0.55
N ALA A 170 3.57 -10.67 0.14
CA ALA A 170 3.77 -10.28 -1.25
C ALA A 170 5.28 -10.12 -1.50
N TYR A 171 5.91 -11.09 -2.14
CA TYR A 171 7.36 -11.10 -2.31
C TYR A 171 7.76 -10.94 -3.78
N ASP A 172 8.87 -10.22 -4.04
CA ASP A 172 9.40 -10.04 -5.40
C ASP A 172 9.67 -11.40 -6.04
N VAL A 173 8.95 -11.67 -7.12
CA VAL A 173 9.02 -12.95 -7.86
C VAL A 173 10.44 -13.28 -8.35
N ASN A 174 11.24 -12.25 -8.68
CA ASN A 174 12.61 -12.43 -9.15
C ASN A 174 13.58 -12.83 -8.02
N ALA A 175 13.16 -12.71 -6.78
CA ALA A 175 13.92 -13.11 -5.60
C ALA A 175 13.46 -14.45 -5.02
N LEU A 176 12.50 -15.13 -5.64
CA LEU A 176 11.97 -16.41 -5.20
C LEU A 176 12.65 -17.60 -5.92
N PRO A 177 12.73 -18.80 -5.28
CA PRO A 177 12.40 -19.05 -3.86
C PRO A 177 13.55 -18.63 -2.92
N THR A 178 13.21 -18.36 -1.65
CA THR A 178 14.18 -18.20 -0.57
C THR A 178 13.85 -19.14 0.60
N PRO A 179 14.83 -19.52 1.47
CA PRO A 179 14.54 -20.37 2.61
C PRO A 179 13.42 -19.81 3.51
N VAL A 180 13.36 -18.48 3.70
CA VAL A 180 12.37 -17.86 4.57
C VAL A 180 10.97 -17.85 3.93
N THR A 181 10.87 -17.66 2.61
CA THR A 181 9.57 -17.72 1.92
C THR A 181 9.05 -19.16 1.84
N GLU A 182 9.93 -20.15 1.67
CA GLU A 182 9.55 -21.57 1.75
C GLU A 182 9.09 -21.94 3.16
N TYR A 183 9.75 -21.45 4.20
CA TYR A 183 9.33 -21.64 5.58
C TYR A 183 7.94 -21.03 5.83
N ALA A 184 7.71 -19.79 5.40
CA ALA A 184 6.41 -19.14 5.53
C ALA A 184 5.30 -19.94 4.84
N ARG A 185 5.53 -20.39 3.62
CA ARG A 185 4.57 -21.19 2.84
C ARG A 185 4.31 -22.58 3.42
N ILE A 186 5.36 -23.33 3.74
CA ILE A 186 5.25 -24.75 4.10
C ILE A 186 4.94 -24.94 5.57
N VAL A 187 5.61 -24.17 6.45
CA VAL A 187 5.51 -24.38 7.91
C VAL A 187 4.46 -23.50 8.54
N GLN A 188 4.40 -22.21 8.13
CA GLN A 188 3.40 -21.28 8.66
C GLN A 188 2.07 -21.34 7.91
N GLY A 189 2.01 -21.96 6.73
CA GLY A 189 0.81 -22.05 5.90
C GLY A 189 0.36 -20.68 5.33
N LEU A 190 1.28 -19.72 5.23
CA LEU A 190 1.00 -18.39 4.70
C LEU A 190 1.24 -18.35 3.19
N PRO A 191 0.29 -17.79 2.41
CA PRO A 191 0.46 -17.56 0.99
C PRO A 191 1.42 -16.41 0.73
#